data_26b669e3e3df0f2730a8461808d03a73
#
_entry.id   26b669e3e3df0f2730a8461808d03a73
#
_cell.length_a   1.000
_cell.length_b   1.000
_cell.length_c   1.000
_cell.angle_alpha   90.00
_cell.angle_beta   90.00
_cell.angle_gamma   90.00
#
_symmetry.space_group_name_H-M   'P 1'
#
loop_
_entity.id
_entity.type
_entity.pdbx_description
1 polymer ?
#
loop_
_entity_poly.entity_id
_entity_poly.type
_entity_poly.pdbx_seq_one_letter_code
_entity_poly.pdbx_strand_id
1 'polypeptide(L)'
;MLKLALIYGGKSSEHSVSCVTALGVHEAIDQEKYEIIPVGITPSGRFVLEPVNPQWQLDGWPKVSEDSPELLMPVGGGELRMAVTGMSLGKIDIAFPVLHGLNGEDGSIQGLLQLCKIPYVGNGVLASALAMNKAIAKSAFRDAGIPVAKDLVITRADWTSGRERILKQAAKFLSPSCFVKPSRSGSSVGVTKAHDILELEAGIEEALGHDNTALVEEQVVGREIECSVLEHPGGELQVSLAGEIVVAGEGFYDYENKYLGSGAELKVPTELSNKDLEKMHEFAIKAFRAAGCSGLARTDFFLTKKGLVLTEINTLPGFTPISMYPALFAATGVSYPKLIETLIARGLELGNEPR
;
A
#
# COMPACT_ATOMS: atom_id res chain seq x y z
N MET A 1 4.59 23.93 -18.76
CA MET A 1 5.05 22.72 -18.08
C MET A 1 4.42 22.72 -16.69
N LEU A 2 3.75 21.63 -16.30
CA LEU A 2 3.17 21.51 -14.95
C LEU A 2 4.26 21.12 -13.95
N LYS A 3 4.22 21.68 -12.73
CA LYS A 3 5.14 21.32 -11.65
C LYS A 3 4.60 20.11 -10.89
N LEU A 4 5.36 19.01 -10.91
CA LEU A 4 5.04 17.78 -10.24
C LEU A 4 5.99 17.58 -9.06
N ALA A 5 5.45 17.52 -7.84
CA ALA A 5 6.23 17.12 -6.67
C ALA A 5 6.29 15.58 -6.58
N LEU A 6 7.44 14.99 -6.86
CA LEU A 6 7.68 13.57 -6.63
C LEU A 6 8.11 13.39 -5.17
N ILE A 7 7.24 12.75 -4.36
CA ILE A 7 7.44 12.63 -2.90
C ILE A 7 7.84 11.19 -2.54
N TYR A 8 8.99 11.03 -1.89
CA TYR A 8 9.58 9.71 -1.62
C TYR A 8 10.39 9.68 -0.32
N GLY A 9 10.85 8.49 0.07
CA GLY A 9 11.55 8.25 1.34
C GLY A 9 10.59 7.92 2.47
N GLY A 10 10.55 8.75 3.51
CA GLY A 10 9.60 8.63 4.61
C GLY A 10 10.20 7.99 5.88
N LYS A 11 9.53 8.23 7.00
CA LYS A 11 9.85 7.59 8.29
C LYS A 11 9.19 6.21 8.37
N SER A 12 9.74 5.25 7.62
CA SER A 12 9.20 3.91 7.45
C SER A 12 10.34 2.90 7.31
N SER A 13 10.09 1.65 7.64
CA SER A 13 10.99 0.53 7.35
C SER A 13 11.20 0.33 5.83
N GLU A 14 10.27 0.83 5.02
CA GLU A 14 10.29 0.73 3.56
C GLU A 14 10.85 1.99 2.86
N HIS A 15 11.57 2.84 3.60
CA HIS A 15 12.20 4.09 3.11
C HIS A 15 13.02 3.87 1.83
N SER A 16 13.89 2.88 1.84
CA SER A 16 14.77 2.60 0.72
C SER A 16 14.01 2.09 -0.52
N VAL A 17 12.95 1.31 -0.32
CA VAL A 17 12.05 0.87 -1.41
C VAL A 17 11.38 2.07 -2.08
N SER A 18 10.95 3.04 -1.27
CA SER A 18 10.38 4.30 -1.77
C SER A 18 11.38 5.10 -2.62
N CYS A 19 12.66 5.16 -2.20
CA CYS A 19 13.71 5.81 -3.00
C CYS A 19 13.91 5.14 -4.37
N VAL A 20 13.97 3.80 -4.41
CA VAL A 20 14.07 3.03 -5.67
C VAL A 20 12.82 3.22 -6.54
N THR A 21 11.64 3.26 -5.91
CA THR A 21 10.39 3.54 -6.63
C THR A 21 10.43 4.93 -7.27
N ALA A 22 10.91 5.94 -6.53
CA ALA A 22 11.03 7.30 -7.05
C ALA A 22 11.94 7.39 -8.28
N LEU A 23 13.04 6.63 -8.30
CA LEU A 23 13.92 6.56 -9.46
C LEU A 23 13.18 6.04 -10.70
N GLY A 24 12.49 4.90 -10.59
CA GLY A 24 11.73 4.33 -11.71
C GLY A 24 10.64 5.29 -12.22
N VAL A 25 9.93 5.97 -11.32
CA VAL A 25 8.90 6.94 -11.69
C VAL A 25 9.52 8.18 -12.35
N HIS A 26 10.63 8.69 -11.81
CA HIS A 26 11.34 9.85 -12.35
C HIS A 26 11.84 9.60 -13.80
N GLU A 27 12.36 8.40 -14.07
CA GLU A 27 12.82 8.02 -15.41
C GLU A 27 11.67 7.86 -16.42
N ALA A 28 10.48 7.47 -15.94
CA ALA A 28 9.33 7.19 -16.80
C ALA A 28 8.37 8.37 -17.01
N ILE A 29 8.46 9.41 -16.18
CA ILE A 29 7.66 10.64 -16.35
C ILE A 29 8.13 11.41 -17.58
N ASP A 30 7.16 11.90 -18.36
CA ASP A 30 7.39 12.77 -19.51
C ASP A 30 7.92 14.16 -19.08
N GLN A 31 9.23 14.34 -19.11
CA GLN A 31 9.90 15.57 -18.68
C GLN A 31 9.68 16.76 -19.64
N GLU A 32 9.05 16.56 -20.80
CA GLU A 32 8.62 17.66 -21.67
C GLU A 32 7.29 18.26 -21.16
N LYS A 33 6.46 17.46 -20.47
CA LYS A 33 5.18 17.90 -19.90
C LYS A 33 5.31 18.37 -18.46
N TYR A 34 6.19 17.75 -17.66
CA TYR A 34 6.30 17.95 -16.22
C TYR A 34 7.69 18.41 -15.78
N GLU A 35 7.73 19.52 -15.03
CA GLU A 35 8.90 19.91 -14.26
C GLU A 35 8.86 19.16 -12.92
N ILE A 36 9.78 18.20 -12.73
CA ILE A 36 9.80 17.37 -11.52
C ILE A 36 10.51 18.13 -10.40
N ILE A 37 9.81 18.35 -9.29
CA ILE A 37 10.37 18.84 -8.02
C ILE A 37 10.57 17.64 -7.10
N PRO A 38 11.80 17.20 -6.85
CA PRO A 38 12.06 16.03 -6.00
C PRO A 38 11.94 16.41 -4.52
N VAL A 39 10.94 15.86 -3.84
CA VAL A 39 10.65 16.09 -2.43
C VAL A 39 10.99 14.82 -1.65
N GLY A 40 12.18 14.78 -1.07
CA GLY A 40 12.59 13.70 -0.18
C GLY A 40 11.97 13.88 1.21
N ILE A 41 11.58 12.78 1.85
CA ILE A 41 11.26 12.76 3.28
C ILE A 41 12.34 11.94 3.96
N THR A 42 13.11 12.56 4.87
CA THR A 42 14.22 11.90 5.57
C THR A 42 13.74 10.78 6.52
N PRO A 43 14.62 9.91 7.00
CA PRO A 43 14.28 8.92 8.04
C PRO A 43 13.76 9.56 9.34
N SER A 44 14.16 10.80 9.65
CA SER A 44 13.61 11.57 10.78
C SER A 44 12.22 12.16 10.50
N GLY A 45 11.79 12.24 9.22
CA GLY A 45 10.49 12.75 8.80
C GLY A 45 10.50 14.20 8.29
N ARG A 46 11.67 14.80 8.04
CA ARG A 46 11.78 16.15 7.46
C ARG A 46 11.57 16.12 5.96
N PHE A 47 10.86 17.12 5.43
CA PHE A 47 10.71 17.32 3.99
C PHE A 47 11.92 18.10 3.47
N VAL A 48 12.60 17.58 2.47
CA VAL A 48 13.83 18.17 1.93
C VAL A 48 13.81 18.20 0.41
N LEU A 49 14.52 19.14 -0.19
CA LEU A 49 14.80 19.16 -1.62
C LEU A 49 16.02 18.27 -1.87
N GLU A 50 15.79 17.10 -2.41
CA GLU A 50 16.86 16.16 -2.74
C GLU A 50 16.64 15.53 -4.11
N PRO A 51 17.56 15.68 -5.06
CA PRO A 51 17.45 15.05 -6.36
C PRO A 51 17.42 13.52 -6.26
N VAL A 52 16.58 12.88 -7.07
CA VAL A 52 16.60 11.44 -7.26
C VAL A 52 17.96 11.01 -7.79
N ASN A 53 18.62 10.08 -7.11
CA ASN A 53 19.97 9.67 -7.47
C ASN A 53 19.93 8.42 -8.36
N PRO A 54 20.44 8.48 -9.62
CA PRO A 54 20.51 7.32 -10.51
C PRO A 54 21.32 6.13 -9.98
N GLN A 55 22.20 6.37 -9.01
CA GLN A 55 23.03 5.32 -8.40
C GLN A 55 22.29 4.47 -7.36
N TRP A 56 21.08 4.86 -6.95
CA TRP A 56 20.32 4.14 -5.92
C TRP A 56 20.02 2.67 -6.25
N GLN A 57 20.03 2.28 -7.51
CA GLN A 57 19.90 0.87 -7.88
C GLN A 57 21.18 0.05 -7.61
N LEU A 58 22.34 0.70 -7.53
CA LEU A 58 23.65 0.07 -7.45
C LEU A 58 24.21 0.05 -6.03
N ASP A 59 23.84 1.01 -5.19
CA ASP A 59 24.50 1.31 -3.91
C ASP A 59 23.80 0.70 -2.67
N GLY A 60 22.99 -0.35 -2.84
CA GLY A 60 22.36 -1.05 -1.72
C GLY A 60 21.05 -0.40 -1.25
N TRP A 61 20.97 0.03 0.02
CA TRP A 61 19.75 0.61 0.61
C TRP A 61 19.79 2.14 0.56
N PRO A 62 19.23 2.80 -0.48
CA PRO A 62 19.28 4.24 -0.61
C PRO A 62 18.49 4.94 0.51
N LYS A 63 18.96 6.13 0.88
CA LYS A 63 18.32 6.97 1.90
C LYS A 63 18.34 8.42 1.47
N VAL A 64 17.25 9.13 1.78
CA VAL A 64 17.20 10.59 1.72
C VAL A 64 18.12 11.16 2.79
N SER A 65 18.99 12.09 2.40
CA SER A 65 20.00 12.68 3.29
C SER A 65 19.39 13.59 4.34
N GLU A 66 19.82 13.44 5.60
CA GLU A 66 19.45 14.35 6.67
C GLU A 66 20.08 15.75 6.50
N ASP A 67 21.10 15.89 5.66
CA ASP A 67 21.78 17.15 5.41
C ASP A 67 21.18 17.94 4.23
N SER A 68 20.22 17.37 3.52
CA SER A 68 19.56 18.01 2.39
C SER A 68 18.75 19.23 2.82
N PRO A 69 18.65 20.27 1.95
CA PRO A 69 17.96 21.51 2.26
C PRO A 69 16.47 21.30 2.58
N GLU A 70 16.04 21.80 3.73
CA GLU A 70 14.67 21.61 4.21
C GLU A 70 13.65 22.47 3.43
N LEU A 71 12.47 21.88 3.24
CA LEU A 71 11.32 22.49 2.57
C LEU A 71 10.22 22.84 3.55
N LEU A 72 9.54 23.95 3.30
CA LEU A 72 8.30 24.34 3.96
C LEU A 72 7.12 23.96 3.07
N MET A 73 6.30 23.02 3.54
CA MET A 73 5.06 22.63 2.86
C MET A 73 4.03 23.77 2.98
N PRO A 74 3.35 24.15 1.87
CA PRO A 74 2.50 25.35 1.81
C PRO A 74 1.11 25.10 2.42
N VAL A 75 1.03 24.80 3.72
CA VAL A 75 -0.25 24.58 4.41
C VAL A 75 -1.15 25.83 4.27
N GLY A 76 -2.40 25.60 3.86
CA GLY A 76 -3.33 26.68 3.49
C GLY A 76 -3.28 27.05 1.99
N GLY A 77 -2.34 26.49 1.24
CA GLY A 77 -2.08 26.78 -0.18
C GLY A 77 -0.95 27.79 -0.35
N GLY A 78 -0.43 27.88 -1.56
CA GLY A 78 0.67 28.78 -1.92
C GLY A 78 1.80 28.06 -2.65
N GLU A 79 3.01 28.55 -2.46
CA GLU A 79 4.23 28.05 -3.11
C GLU A 79 5.06 27.20 -2.16
N LEU A 80 5.64 26.12 -2.70
CA LEU A 80 6.67 25.37 -1.99
C LEU A 80 7.93 26.24 -1.82
N ARG A 81 8.52 26.25 -0.64
CA ARG A 81 9.65 27.14 -0.31
C ARG A 81 10.76 26.42 0.42
N MET A 82 11.99 26.90 0.19
CA MET A 82 13.15 26.52 0.99
C MET A 82 13.03 27.11 2.41
N ALA A 83 13.20 26.29 3.43
CA ALA A 83 13.02 26.71 4.82
C ALA A 83 14.00 27.82 5.27
N VAL A 84 15.27 27.69 4.90
CA VAL A 84 16.33 28.60 5.35
C VAL A 84 16.35 29.92 4.55
N THR A 85 16.21 29.83 3.23
CA THR A 85 16.38 31.01 2.35
C THR A 85 15.05 31.71 2.02
N GLY A 86 13.92 31.04 2.25
CA GLY A 86 12.60 31.50 1.80
C GLY A 86 12.42 31.46 0.27
N MET A 87 13.40 30.98 -0.48
CA MET A 87 13.34 30.89 -1.94
C MET A 87 12.14 30.04 -2.38
N SER A 88 11.33 30.59 -3.27
CA SER A 88 10.19 29.89 -3.83
C SER A 88 10.61 28.91 -4.91
N LEU A 89 10.08 27.68 -4.85
CA LEU A 89 10.13 26.67 -5.91
C LEU A 89 8.85 26.75 -6.80
N GLY A 90 7.94 27.66 -6.46
CA GLY A 90 6.68 27.88 -7.15
C GLY A 90 5.53 27.03 -6.59
N LYS A 91 4.37 27.21 -7.22
CA LYS A 91 3.17 26.43 -6.92
C LYS A 91 3.29 25.05 -7.53
N ILE A 92 2.99 24.04 -6.74
CA ILE A 92 2.91 22.63 -7.20
C ILE A 92 1.54 22.39 -7.82
N ASP A 93 1.50 21.90 -9.04
CA ASP A 93 0.26 21.59 -9.76
C ASP A 93 -0.27 20.20 -9.36
N ILE A 94 0.62 19.24 -9.11
CA ILE A 94 0.27 17.90 -8.65
C ILE A 94 1.42 17.28 -7.84
N ALA A 95 1.09 16.48 -6.83
CA ALA A 95 2.04 15.62 -6.12
C ALA A 95 1.88 14.15 -6.53
N PHE A 96 3.01 13.45 -6.67
CA PHE A 96 3.03 12.00 -6.85
C PHE A 96 3.77 11.38 -5.66
N PRO A 97 3.05 11.00 -4.59
CA PRO A 97 3.65 10.26 -3.49
C PRO A 97 3.93 8.83 -3.92
N VAL A 98 5.17 8.36 -3.66
CA VAL A 98 5.60 6.98 -3.86
C VAL A 98 6.17 6.41 -2.56
N LEU A 99 5.48 6.72 -1.46
CA LEU A 99 5.80 6.29 -0.11
C LEU A 99 5.25 4.89 0.15
N HIS A 100 5.82 4.19 1.14
CA HIS A 100 5.34 2.88 1.56
C HIS A 100 5.21 2.82 3.09
N GLY A 101 4.21 2.06 3.57
CA GLY A 101 3.95 1.85 4.97
C GLY A 101 3.40 3.07 5.72
N LEU A 102 3.80 3.19 6.98
CA LEU A 102 3.30 4.22 7.89
C LEU A 102 3.60 5.63 7.36
N ASN A 103 2.67 6.56 7.54
CA ASN A 103 2.62 7.93 7.02
C ASN A 103 2.49 8.04 5.48
N GLY A 104 2.69 6.96 4.72
CA GLY A 104 2.49 6.93 3.27
C GLY A 104 1.11 6.38 2.88
N GLU A 105 0.71 5.26 3.50
CA GLU A 105 -0.47 4.49 3.12
C GLU A 105 -1.65 4.65 4.11
N ASP A 106 -1.50 5.45 5.17
CA ASP A 106 -2.46 5.57 6.27
C ASP A 106 -3.34 6.83 6.23
N GLY A 107 -3.20 7.65 5.18
CA GLY A 107 -3.94 8.91 5.03
C GLY A 107 -3.17 10.14 5.50
N SER A 108 -2.00 9.99 6.14
CA SER A 108 -1.24 11.11 6.72
C SER A 108 -0.70 12.05 5.65
N ILE A 109 0.01 11.53 4.64
CA ILE A 109 0.52 12.36 3.54
C ILE A 109 -0.62 12.94 2.70
N GLN A 110 -1.69 12.17 2.49
CA GLN A 110 -2.86 12.60 1.75
C GLN A 110 -3.54 13.79 2.45
N GLY A 111 -3.68 13.72 3.78
CA GLY A 111 -4.21 14.81 4.60
C GLY A 111 -3.35 16.07 4.54
N LEU A 112 -2.02 15.91 4.59
CA LEU A 112 -1.10 17.05 4.41
C LEU A 112 -1.27 17.70 3.04
N LEU A 113 -1.34 16.91 1.96
CA LEU A 113 -1.51 17.44 0.60
C LEU A 113 -2.86 18.15 0.43
N GLN A 114 -3.93 17.64 1.05
CA GLN A 114 -5.22 18.34 1.08
C GLN A 114 -5.13 19.67 1.81
N LEU A 115 -4.47 19.73 2.98
CA LEU A 115 -4.25 20.98 3.72
C LEU A 115 -3.37 21.97 2.94
N CYS A 116 -2.42 21.46 2.15
CA CYS A 116 -1.59 22.27 1.25
C CYS A 116 -2.33 22.71 -0.03
N LYS A 117 -3.55 22.22 -0.27
CA LYS A 117 -4.32 22.42 -1.51
C LYS A 117 -3.56 22.00 -2.76
N ILE A 118 -2.79 20.91 -2.66
CA ILE A 118 -2.05 20.31 -3.76
C ILE A 118 -2.82 19.08 -4.24
N PRO A 119 -3.27 19.02 -5.52
CA PRO A 119 -3.77 17.79 -6.13
C PRO A 119 -2.74 16.68 -6.01
N TYR A 120 -3.17 15.42 -5.90
CA TYR A 120 -2.23 14.31 -5.77
C TYR A 120 -2.69 13.06 -6.48
N VAL A 121 -1.73 12.22 -6.85
CA VAL A 121 -1.95 10.90 -7.43
C VAL A 121 -2.35 9.92 -6.34
N GLY A 122 -3.31 9.06 -6.64
CA GLY A 122 -3.68 7.92 -5.81
C GLY A 122 -4.87 8.18 -4.89
N ASN A 123 -4.95 7.40 -3.84
CA ASN A 123 -6.07 7.32 -2.93
C ASN A 123 -6.15 8.52 -1.98
N GLY A 124 -7.36 8.81 -1.50
CA GLY A 124 -7.61 9.84 -0.52
C GLY A 124 -7.38 9.37 0.92
N VAL A 125 -7.65 10.28 1.87
CA VAL A 125 -7.50 10.04 3.32
C VAL A 125 -8.34 8.86 3.77
N LEU A 126 -9.62 8.81 3.37
CA LEU A 126 -10.55 7.77 3.81
C LEU A 126 -10.11 6.38 3.36
N ALA A 127 -9.83 6.23 2.07
CA ALA A 127 -9.43 4.94 1.50
C ALA A 127 -8.12 4.43 2.10
N SER A 128 -7.13 5.31 2.24
CA SER A 128 -5.83 4.97 2.83
C SER A 128 -5.96 4.54 4.29
N ALA A 129 -6.67 5.31 5.12
CA ALA A 129 -6.87 4.98 6.52
C ALA A 129 -7.69 3.69 6.73
N LEU A 130 -8.72 3.48 5.89
CA LEU A 130 -9.55 2.27 5.92
C LEU A 130 -8.74 1.04 5.54
N ALA A 131 -8.02 1.09 4.41
CA ALA A 131 -7.24 -0.03 3.89
C ALA A 131 -6.11 -0.44 4.86
N MET A 132 -5.45 0.54 5.49
CA MET A 132 -4.41 0.29 6.49
C MET A 132 -4.97 -0.46 7.71
N ASN A 133 -6.22 -0.25 8.10
CA ASN A 133 -6.85 -0.90 9.25
C ASN A 133 -7.59 -2.18 8.81
N LYS A 134 -6.92 -3.33 8.93
CA LYS A 134 -7.44 -4.65 8.50
C LYS A 134 -8.80 -5.00 9.11
N ALA A 135 -9.06 -4.63 10.36
CA ALA A 135 -10.33 -4.92 11.04
C ALA A 135 -11.49 -4.15 10.39
N ILE A 136 -11.28 -2.87 10.09
CA ILE A 136 -12.28 -2.00 9.46
C ILE A 136 -12.45 -2.37 7.98
N ALA A 137 -11.35 -2.57 7.26
CA ALA A 137 -11.35 -2.98 5.85
C ALA A 137 -12.17 -4.28 5.64
N LYS A 138 -11.91 -5.31 6.45
CA LYS A 138 -12.65 -6.57 6.37
C LYS A 138 -14.13 -6.41 6.68
N SER A 139 -14.50 -5.48 7.56
CA SER A 139 -15.91 -5.19 7.83
C SER A 139 -16.60 -4.55 6.62
N ALA A 140 -15.93 -3.58 5.97
CA ALA A 140 -16.44 -2.98 4.74
C ALA A 140 -16.56 -3.99 3.58
N PHE A 141 -15.58 -4.90 3.45
CA PHE A 141 -15.60 -5.94 2.41
C PHE A 141 -16.71 -6.97 2.65
N ARG A 142 -16.95 -7.37 3.90
CA ARG A 142 -18.09 -8.26 4.24
C ARG A 142 -19.43 -7.62 3.91
N ASP A 143 -19.59 -6.34 4.23
CA ASP A 143 -20.81 -5.59 3.90
C ASP A 143 -21.04 -5.49 2.38
N ALA A 144 -19.95 -5.34 1.60
CA ALA A 144 -19.96 -5.38 0.14
C ALA A 144 -20.17 -6.79 -0.45
N GLY A 145 -20.33 -7.83 0.37
CA GLY A 145 -20.52 -9.21 -0.06
C GLY A 145 -19.30 -9.88 -0.63
N ILE A 146 -18.09 -9.44 -0.23
CA ILE A 146 -16.83 -10.04 -0.64
C ILE A 146 -16.39 -11.04 0.44
N PRO A 147 -16.07 -12.30 0.07
CA PRO A 147 -15.55 -13.27 1.02
C PRO A 147 -14.19 -12.81 1.61
N VAL A 148 -14.09 -12.80 2.92
CA VAL A 148 -12.85 -12.56 3.68
C VAL A 148 -12.68 -13.65 4.73
N ALA A 149 -11.45 -13.92 5.17
CA ALA A 149 -11.21 -14.86 6.26
C ALA A 149 -12.00 -14.47 7.51
N LYS A 150 -12.49 -15.46 8.26
CA LYS A 150 -13.10 -15.20 9.55
C LYS A 150 -12.07 -14.67 10.52
N ASP A 151 -12.47 -13.74 11.35
CA ASP A 151 -11.58 -13.08 12.29
C ASP A 151 -12.25 -12.77 13.63
N LEU A 152 -11.41 -12.60 14.63
CA LEU A 152 -11.74 -12.02 15.92
C LEU A 152 -10.89 -10.78 16.13
N VAL A 153 -11.53 -9.64 16.30
CA VAL A 153 -10.88 -8.37 16.62
C VAL A 153 -10.72 -8.27 18.14
N ILE A 154 -9.52 -7.97 18.59
CA ILE A 154 -9.15 -7.88 20.01
C ILE A 154 -8.52 -6.51 20.26
N THR A 155 -9.17 -5.67 21.05
CA THR A 155 -8.57 -4.42 21.51
C THR A 155 -7.68 -4.65 22.74
N ARG A 156 -6.68 -3.79 22.94
CA ARG A 156 -5.85 -3.82 24.17
C ARG A 156 -6.70 -3.72 25.43
N ALA A 157 -7.76 -2.91 25.42
CA ALA A 157 -8.67 -2.78 26.56
C ALA A 157 -9.41 -4.09 26.86
N ASP A 158 -9.94 -4.75 25.82
CA ASP A 158 -10.61 -6.05 25.97
C ASP A 158 -9.65 -7.12 26.48
N TRP A 159 -8.40 -7.15 25.95
CA TRP A 159 -7.37 -8.09 26.38
C TRP A 159 -7.02 -7.92 27.85
N THR A 160 -6.84 -6.67 28.28
CA THR A 160 -6.50 -6.36 29.69
C THR A 160 -7.61 -6.72 30.65
N SER A 161 -8.88 -6.54 30.26
CA SER A 161 -10.04 -6.75 31.14
C SER A 161 -10.61 -8.16 31.09
N GLY A 162 -10.31 -8.97 30.06
CA GLY A 162 -10.99 -10.24 29.84
C GLY A 162 -10.16 -11.31 29.12
N ARG A 163 -8.85 -11.40 29.41
CA ARG A 163 -7.87 -12.29 28.76
C ARG A 163 -8.37 -13.73 28.60
N GLU A 164 -8.81 -14.38 29.68
CA GLU A 164 -9.27 -15.77 29.63
C GLU A 164 -10.48 -15.96 28.70
N ARG A 165 -11.43 -15.04 28.75
CA ARG A 165 -12.62 -15.05 27.89
C ARG A 165 -12.24 -14.91 26.43
N ILE A 166 -11.29 -14.02 26.12
CA ILE A 166 -10.81 -13.77 24.76
C ILE A 166 -10.03 -14.97 24.23
N LEU A 167 -9.13 -15.55 25.04
CA LEU A 167 -8.42 -16.78 24.68
C LEU A 167 -9.37 -17.91 24.34
N LYS A 168 -10.42 -18.11 25.13
CA LYS A 168 -11.45 -19.12 24.85
C LYS A 168 -12.22 -18.85 23.55
N GLN A 169 -12.41 -17.59 23.17
CA GLN A 169 -13.02 -17.22 21.90
C GLN A 169 -12.06 -17.42 20.74
N ALA A 170 -10.81 -16.96 20.89
CA ALA A 170 -9.76 -17.03 19.87
C ALA A 170 -9.32 -18.46 19.59
N ALA A 171 -9.31 -19.34 20.59
CA ALA A 171 -8.98 -20.76 20.43
C ALA A 171 -9.88 -21.49 19.42
N LYS A 172 -11.06 -20.98 19.10
CA LYS A 172 -11.93 -21.56 18.06
C LYS A 172 -11.35 -21.43 16.65
N PHE A 173 -10.36 -20.55 16.46
CA PHE A 173 -9.65 -20.37 15.19
C PHE A 173 -8.46 -21.32 15.02
N LEU A 174 -8.03 -22.01 16.09
CA LEU A 174 -6.99 -23.05 16.03
C LEU A 174 -7.52 -24.33 15.35
N SER A 175 -7.61 -24.33 14.00
CA SER A 175 -8.09 -25.51 13.28
C SER A 175 -7.57 -25.53 11.82
N PRO A 176 -6.36 -26.03 11.55
CA PRO A 176 -5.33 -26.53 12.48
C PRO A 176 -4.45 -25.44 13.09
N SER A 177 -4.48 -24.24 12.54
CA SER A 177 -3.74 -23.07 13.00
C SER A 177 -4.48 -21.78 12.65
N CYS A 178 -4.08 -20.68 13.26
CA CYS A 178 -4.57 -19.35 12.93
C CYS A 178 -3.41 -18.37 12.77
N PHE A 179 -3.71 -17.20 12.22
CA PHE A 179 -2.78 -16.08 12.15
C PHE A 179 -3.19 -15.01 13.13
N VAL A 180 -2.21 -14.46 13.84
CA VAL A 180 -2.40 -13.30 14.71
C VAL A 180 -1.59 -12.15 14.15
N LYS A 181 -2.20 -10.98 14.01
CA LYS A 181 -1.55 -9.83 13.40
C LYS A 181 -2.06 -8.50 13.97
N PRO A 182 -1.23 -7.45 13.99
CA PRO A 182 -1.70 -6.09 14.29
C PRO A 182 -2.72 -5.64 13.24
N SER A 183 -3.70 -4.82 13.64
CA SER A 183 -4.70 -4.31 12.70
C SER A 183 -4.10 -3.33 11.69
N ARG A 184 -3.15 -2.49 12.15
CA ARG A 184 -2.48 -1.46 11.35
C ARG A 184 -0.98 -1.74 11.28
N SER A 185 -0.61 -2.65 10.39
CA SER A 185 0.78 -2.99 10.12
C SER A 185 0.92 -3.44 8.68
N GLY A 186 2.00 -3.04 8.03
CA GLY A 186 2.41 -3.50 6.70
C GLY A 186 3.52 -4.55 6.78
N SER A 187 3.91 -5.09 5.62
CA SER A 187 5.11 -5.94 5.44
C SER A 187 5.27 -7.07 6.46
N SER A 188 4.18 -7.68 6.88
CA SER A 188 4.12 -8.81 7.83
C SER A 188 4.71 -8.53 9.23
N VAL A 189 4.94 -7.27 9.61
CA VAL A 189 5.45 -6.92 10.94
C VAL A 189 4.45 -7.30 12.01
N GLY A 190 4.89 -8.05 13.04
CA GLY A 190 4.06 -8.51 14.16
C GLY A 190 3.05 -9.60 13.79
N VAL A 191 3.20 -10.25 12.63
CA VAL A 191 2.36 -11.38 12.22
C VAL A 191 2.95 -12.68 12.75
N THR A 192 2.14 -13.45 13.47
CA THR A 192 2.52 -14.77 13.99
C THR A 192 1.52 -15.82 13.56
N LYS A 193 1.99 -17.06 13.36
CA LYS A 193 1.17 -18.23 13.13
C LYS A 193 1.11 -19.03 14.42
N ALA A 194 -0.09 -19.34 14.92
CA ALA A 194 -0.31 -20.06 16.16
C ALA A 194 -0.94 -21.43 15.88
N HIS A 195 -0.40 -22.46 16.51
CA HIS A 195 -0.86 -23.85 16.40
C HIS A 195 -1.52 -24.35 17.71
N ASP A 196 -1.22 -23.67 18.83
CA ASP A 196 -1.77 -23.97 20.13
C ASP A 196 -2.13 -22.69 20.92
N ILE A 197 -2.64 -22.90 22.13
CA ILE A 197 -3.13 -21.80 22.96
C ILE A 197 -1.98 -20.90 23.50
N LEU A 198 -0.79 -21.45 23.69
CA LEU A 198 0.35 -20.69 24.18
C LEU A 198 0.92 -19.79 23.10
N GLU A 199 1.06 -20.34 21.89
CA GLU A 199 1.47 -19.56 20.70
C GLU A 199 0.43 -18.49 20.37
N LEU A 200 -0.87 -18.81 20.50
CA LEU A 200 -1.96 -17.85 20.28
C LEU A 200 -1.89 -16.68 21.29
N GLU A 201 -1.66 -16.99 22.55
CA GLU A 201 -1.54 -15.98 23.61
C GLU A 201 -0.34 -15.08 23.38
N ALA A 202 0.83 -15.66 23.11
CA ALA A 202 2.04 -14.92 22.77
C ALA A 202 1.87 -14.06 21.51
N GLY A 203 1.23 -14.59 20.47
CA GLY A 203 0.93 -13.85 19.24
C GLY A 203 0.01 -12.65 19.44
N ILE A 204 -1.00 -12.77 20.32
CA ILE A 204 -1.88 -11.65 20.67
C ILE A 204 -1.08 -10.56 21.40
N GLU A 205 -0.21 -10.92 22.32
CA GLU A 205 0.64 -9.97 23.06
C GLU A 205 1.62 -9.26 22.11
N GLU A 206 2.26 -10.02 21.21
CA GLU A 206 3.15 -9.47 20.18
C GLU A 206 2.40 -8.47 19.29
N ALA A 207 1.27 -8.87 18.71
CA ALA A 207 0.46 -8.00 17.84
C ALA A 207 0.00 -6.74 18.58
N LEU A 208 -0.41 -6.87 19.85
CA LEU A 208 -0.75 -5.72 20.68
C LEU A 208 0.47 -4.89 21.07
N GLY A 209 1.68 -5.40 20.97
CA GLY A 209 2.93 -4.62 21.08
C GLY A 209 3.07 -3.59 19.96
N HIS A 210 2.61 -3.92 18.76
CA HIS A 210 2.71 -3.08 17.57
C HIS A 210 1.48 -2.16 17.36
N ASP A 211 0.29 -2.57 17.78
CA ASP A 211 -0.94 -1.78 17.64
C ASP A 211 -1.83 -1.92 18.90
N ASN A 212 -2.83 -1.07 19.02
CA ASN A 212 -3.85 -1.17 20.06
C ASN A 212 -4.95 -2.20 19.73
N THR A 213 -4.88 -2.81 18.54
CA THR A 213 -5.85 -3.78 18.05
C THR A 213 -5.12 -4.93 17.36
N ALA A 214 -5.40 -6.15 17.78
CA ALA A 214 -4.95 -7.39 17.15
C ALA A 214 -6.12 -8.09 16.44
N LEU A 215 -5.81 -8.81 15.38
CA LEU A 215 -6.73 -9.74 14.71
C LEU A 215 -6.23 -11.17 14.88
N VAL A 216 -7.15 -12.07 15.24
CA VAL A 216 -6.94 -13.52 15.10
C VAL A 216 -7.77 -13.97 13.90
N GLU A 217 -7.12 -14.56 12.91
CA GLU A 217 -7.75 -15.00 11.66
C GLU A 217 -7.61 -16.49 11.45
N GLU A 218 -8.66 -17.13 10.90
CA GLU A 218 -8.57 -18.51 10.42
C GLU A 218 -7.49 -18.62 9.35
N GLN A 219 -6.76 -19.74 9.34
CA GLN A 219 -5.85 -20.04 8.26
C GLN A 219 -6.64 -20.29 6.97
N VAL A 220 -6.37 -19.50 5.94
CA VAL A 220 -6.88 -19.74 4.58
C VAL A 220 -5.78 -20.42 3.78
N VAL A 221 -6.10 -21.55 3.17
CA VAL A 221 -5.18 -22.31 2.31
C VAL A 221 -5.61 -22.15 0.86
N GLY A 222 -4.74 -21.58 0.02
CA GLY A 222 -5.01 -21.33 -1.38
C GLY A 222 -3.76 -20.81 -2.09
N ARG A 223 -3.88 -20.57 -3.40
CA ARG A 223 -2.87 -19.84 -4.19
C ARG A 223 -3.00 -18.35 -3.88
N GLU A 224 -1.88 -17.67 -3.70
CA GLU A 224 -1.86 -16.21 -3.50
C GLU A 224 -1.94 -15.52 -4.85
N ILE A 225 -3.09 -14.90 -5.14
CA ILE A 225 -3.41 -14.27 -6.43
C ILE A 225 -3.61 -12.79 -6.20
N GLU A 226 -2.97 -11.98 -7.03
CA GLU A 226 -3.11 -10.53 -7.01
C GLU A 226 -3.69 -10.01 -8.32
N CYS A 227 -4.50 -8.95 -8.25
CA CYS A 227 -4.85 -8.13 -9.39
C CYS A 227 -4.91 -6.65 -9.01
N SER A 228 -4.78 -5.82 -10.03
CA SER A 228 -4.67 -4.37 -9.88
C SER A 228 -5.84 -3.66 -10.51
N VAL A 229 -6.30 -2.59 -9.87
CA VAL A 229 -7.35 -1.70 -10.38
C VAL A 229 -6.73 -0.35 -10.73
N LEU A 230 -6.99 0.14 -11.93
CA LEU A 230 -6.64 1.47 -12.41
C LEU A 230 -7.91 2.24 -12.70
N GLU A 231 -8.03 3.42 -12.13
CA GLU A 231 -9.11 4.35 -12.45
C GLU A 231 -8.62 5.36 -13.47
N HIS A 232 -9.26 5.38 -14.63
CA HIS A 232 -8.99 6.33 -15.69
C HIS A 232 -9.63 7.70 -15.42
N PRO A 233 -9.18 8.78 -16.07
CA PRO A 233 -9.96 10.01 -16.16
C PRO A 233 -11.40 9.72 -16.59
N GLY A 234 -12.37 10.38 -15.94
CA GLY A 234 -13.79 10.07 -16.11
C GLY A 234 -14.34 8.96 -15.20
N GLY A 235 -13.47 8.27 -14.42
CA GLY A 235 -13.89 7.30 -13.39
C GLY A 235 -14.11 5.88 -13.90
N GLU A 236 -13.74 5.56 -15.14
CA GLU A 236 -13.75 4.18 -15.65
C GLU A 236 -12.70 3.34 -14.92
N LEU A 237 -13.10 2.14 -14.49
CA LEU A 237 -12.21 1.19 -13.81
C LEU A 237 -11.75 0.10 -14.77
N GLN A 238 -10.43 -0.05 -14.89
CA GLN A 238 -9.78 -1.16 -15.57
C GLN A 238 -9.14 -2.09 -14.54
N VAL A 239 -9.41 -3.40 -14.66
CA VAL A 239 -8.77 -4.42 -13.81
C VAL A 239 -7.73 -5.16 -14.66
N SER A 240 -6.58 -5.41 -14.07
CA SER A 240 -5.48 -6.13 -14.73
C SER A 240 -5.74 -7.62 -14.86
N LEU A 241 -4.89 -8.30 -15.62
CA LEU A 241 -4.74 -9.75 -15.52
C LEU A 241 -4.31 -10.15 -14.10
N ALA A 242 -4.39 -11.44 -13.80
CA ALA A 242 -3.98 -11.99 -12.52
C ALA A 242 -2.47 -12.26 -12.46
N GLY A 243 -1.87 -11.98 -11.31
CA GLY A 243 -0.55 -12.46 -10.93
C GLY A 243 -0.61 -13.44 -9.77
N GLU A 244 0.43 -14.20 -9.57
CA GLU A 244 0.56 -15.15 -8.47
C GLU A 244 1.91 -15.00 -7.78
N ILE A 245 1.88 -15.02 -6.46
CA ILE A 245 3.08 -15.11 -5.64
C ILE A 245 3.28 -16.58 -5.30
N VAL A 246 4.38 -17.17 -5.76
CA VAL A 246 4.76 -18.54 -5.48
C VAL A 246 5.93 -18.55 -4.52
N VAL A 247 5.66 -18.93 -3.27
CA VAL A 247 6.69 -19.05 -2.24
C VAL A 247 7.31 -20.44 -2.29
N ALA A 248 8.63 -20.54 -2.32
CA ALA A 248 9.34 -21.81 -2.32
C ALA A 248 9.35 -22.42 -0.91
N GLY A 249 8.83 -23.65 -0.74
CA GLY A 249 8.80 -24.38 0.53
C GLY A 249 7.58 -24.08 1.42
N GLU A 250 7.68 -24.47 2.71
CA GLU A 250 6.63 -24.20 3.73
C GLU A 250 6.71 -22.78 4.33
N GLY A 251 7.42 -21.89 3.66
CA GLY A 251 7.69 -20.51 4.11
C GLY A 251 6.50 -19.58 4.00
N PHE A 252 6.60 -18.50 4.74
CA PHE A 252 5.66 -17.40 4.80
C PHE A 252 6.21 -16.25 3.96
N TYR A 253 5.39 -15.54 3.20
CA TYR A 253 5.83 -14.40 2.40
C TYR A 253 6.07 -13.20 3.33
N ASP A 254 7.28 -13.14 3.91
CA ASP A 254 7.72 -12.10 4.83
C ASP A 254 8.45 -10.94 4.13
N TYR A 255 8.92 -9.96 4.92
CA TYR A 255 9.63 -8.79 4.43
C TYR A 255 10.91 -9.14 3.63
N GLU A 256 11.67 -10.14 4.09
CA GLU A 256 12.92 -10.55 3.43
C GLU A 256 12.64 -11.17 2.06
N ASN A 257 11.60 -11.99 1.96
CA ASN A 257 11.17 -12.59 0.70
C ASN A 257 10.60 -11.55 -0.29
N LYS A 258 10.01 -10.45 0.22
CA LYS A 258 9.44 -9.39 -0.64
C LYS A 258 10.49 -8.54 -1.34
N TYR A 259 11.61 -8.26 -0.68
CA TYR A 259 12.56 -7.22 -1.13
C TYR A 259 13.99 -7.73 -1.36
N LEU A 260 14.36 -8.90 -0.82
CA LEU A 260 15.73 -9.46 -0.92
C LEU A 260 15.89 -10.57 -1.97
N GLY A 261 14.84 -10.92 -2.70
CA GLY A 261 14.91 -11.80 -3.88
C GLY A 261 15.20 -13.28 -3.58
N SER A 262 15.03 -13.75 -2.34
CA SER A 262 15.52 -15.06 -1.92
C SER A 262 14.45 -16.16 -1.76
N GLY A 263 13.21 -15.99 -2.23
CA GLY A 263 12.25 -17.09 -1.98
C GLY A 263 10.88 -17.03 -2.62
N ALA A 264 10.53 -15.96 -3.35
CA ALA A 264 9.25 -15.88 -4.02
C ALA A 264 9.41 -15.63 -5.52
N GLU A 265 8.69 -16.38 -6.34
CA GLU A 265 8.57 -16.19 -7.78
C GLU A 265 7.27 -15.45 -8.09
N LEU A 266 7.36 -14.36 -8.85
CA LEU A 266 6.21 -13.63 -9.38
C LEU A 266 5.82 -14.20 -10.74
N LYS A 267 4.65 -14.80 -10.85
CA LYS A 267 4.10 -15.26 -12.13
C LYS A 267 3.11 -14.25 -12.67
N VAL A 268 3.48 -13.56 -13.73
CA VAL A 268 2.67 -12.52 -14.38
C VAL A 268 2.67 -12.76 -15.90
N PRO A 269 1.50 -13.03 -16.52
CA PRO A 269 0.22 -13.40 -15.87
C PRO A 269 0.26 -14.82 -15.31
N THR A 270 -0.64 -15.12 -14.34
CA THR A 270 -0.94 -16.47 -13.91
C THR A 270 -2.23 -16.99 -14.55
N GLU A 271 -2.31 -18.32 -14.71
CA GLU A 271 -3.51 -18.95 -15.27
C GLU A 271 -4.62 -19.11 -14.23
N LEU A 272 -5.79 -18.59 -14.56
CA LEU A 272 -7.04 -18.80 -13.83
C LEU A 272 -8.11 -19.35 -14.78
N SER A 273 -9.12 -20.01 -14.24
CA SER A 273 -10.32 -20.28 -15.03
C SER A 273 -11.05 -18.96 -15.38
N ASN A 274 -11.73 -18.91 -16.53
CA ASN A 274 -12.49 -17.70 -16.89
C ASN A 274 -13.45 -17.28 -15.77
N LYS A 275 -14.11 -18.24 -15.11
CA LYS A 275 -15.00 -18.01 -14.00
C LYS A 275 -14.30 -17.35 -12.80
N ASP A 276 -13.11 -17.83 -12.44
CA ASP A 276 -12.36 -17.28 -11.31
C ASP A 276 -11.80 -15.89 -11.65
N LEU A 277 -11.36 -15.67 -12.89
CA LEU A 277 -10.92 -14.37 -13.38
C LEU A 277 -12.05 -13.33 -13.35
N GLU A 278 -13.22 -13.67 -13.91
CA GLU A 278 -14.41 -12.78 -13.87
C GLU A 278 -14.81 -12.44 -12.43
N LYS A 279 -14.77 -13.45 -11.55
CA LYS A 279 -15.14 -13.25 -10.14
C LYS A 279 -14.10 -12.41 -9.39
N MET A 280 -12.82 -12.57 -9.71
CA MET A 280 -11.75 -11.76 -9.16
C MET A 280 -11.93 -10.29 -9.58
N HIS A 281 -12.21 -10.03 -10.86
CA HIS A 281 -12.47 -8.68 -11.36
C HIS A 281 -13.69 -8.05 -10.67
N GLU A 282 -14.78 -8.82 -10.50
CA GLU A 282 -15.96 -8.36 -9.75
C GLU A 282 -15.59 -7.95 -8.33
N PHE A 283 -14.85 -8.80 -7.61
CA PHE A 283 -14.47 -8.54 -6.23
C PHE A 283 -13.46 -7.40 -6.10
N ALA A 284 -12.52 -7.27 -7.03
CA ALA A 284 -11.56 -6.16 -7.05
C ALA A 284 -12.27 -4.80 -7.20
N ILE A 285 -13.23 -4.71 -8.14
CA ILE A 285 -14.04 -3.50 -8.34
C ILE A 285 -14.90 -3.21 -7.09
N LYS A 286 -15.51 -4.22 -6.51
CA LYS A 286 -16.30 -4.05 -5.27
C LYS A 286 -15.43 -3.60 -4.10
N ALA A 287 -14.24 -4.18 -3.92
CA ALA A 287 -13.30 -3.80 -2.88
C ALA A 287 -12.81 -2.37 -3.06
N PHE A 288 -12.45 -1.98 -4.29
CA PHE A 288 -12.05 -0.63 -4.65
C PHE A 288 -13.13 0.40 -4.26
N ARG A 289 -14.39 0.11 -4.60
CA ARG A 289 -15.53 0.98 -4.28
C ARG A 289 -15.86 0.99 -2.78
N ALA A 290 -15.86 -0.17 -2.13
CA ALA A 290 -16.15 -0.31 -0.70
C ALA A 290 -15.13 0.40 0.18
N ALA A 291 -13.86 0.43 -0.24
CA ALA A 291 -12.82 1.17 0.45
C ALA A 291 -12.82 2.68 0.10
N GLY A 292 -13.62 3.13 -0.86
CA GLY A 292 -13.60 4.52 -1.34
C GLY A 292 -12.31 4.88 -2.08
N CYS A 293 -11.71 3.91 -2.77
CA CYS A 293 -10.46 4.11 -3.51
C CYS A 293 -10.63 5.05 -4.71
N SER A 294 -9.51 5.67 -5.10
CA SER A 294 -9.37 6.47 -6.31
C SER A 294 -7.98 6.27 -6.93
N GLY A 295 -7.89 6.38 -8.25
CA GLY A 295 -6.67 6.27 -9.03
C GLY A 295 -6.17 4.83 -9.16
N LEU A 296 -5.72 4.21 -8.07
CA LEU A 296 -5.12 2.89 -8.09
C LEU A 296 -5.39 2.07 -6.82
N ALA A 297 -5.40 0.75 -6.97
CA ALA A 297 -5.28 -0.18 -5.85
C ALA A 297 -4.82 -1.55 -6.34
N ARG A 298 -4.13 -2.33 -5.50
CA ARG A 298 -3.91 -3.76 -5.69
C ARG A 298 -4.77 -4.51 -4.69
N THR A 299 -5.42 -5.57 -5.16
CA THR A 299 -6.24 -6.46 -4.34
C THR A 299 -5.60 -7.84 -4.31
N ASP A 300 -5.42 -8.38 -3.11
CA ASP A 300 -4.71 -9.61 -2.85
C ASP A 300 -5.71 -10.66 -2.36
N PHE A 301 -5.69 -11.85 -2.98
CA PHE A 301 -6.65 -12.91 -2.74
C PHE A 301 -5.97 -14.25 -2.47
N PHE A 302 -6.61 -15.10 -1.70
CA PHE A 302 -6.39 -16.54 -1.77
C PHE A 302 -7.41 -17.19 -2.70
N LEU A 303 -6.93 -17.90 -3.74
CA LEU A 303 -7.77 -18.79 -4.54
C LEU A 303 -7.80 -20.16 -3.87
N THR A 304 -8.91 -20.44 -3.19
CA THR A 304 -9.15 -21.69 -2.46
C THR A 304 -9.98 -22.67 -3.30
N LYS A 305 -10.14 -23.92 -2.84
CA LYS A 305 -11.07 -24.90 -3.44
C LYS A 305 -12.53 -24.44 -3.39
N LYS A 306 -12.89 -23.46 -2.54
CA LYS A 306 -14.24 -22.90 -2.39
C LYS A 306 -14.43 -21.57 -3.14
N GLY A 307 -13.38 -21.04 -3.76
CA GLY A 307 -13.37 -19.76 -4.46
C GLY A 307 -12.42 -18.76 -3.84
N LEU A 308 -12.53 -17.52 -4.27
CA LEU A 308 -11.66 -16.42 -3.86
C LEU A 308 -12.02 -15.88 -2.47
N VAL A 309 -11.00 -15.58 -1.70
CA VAL A 309 -11.07 -14.92 -0.38
C VAL A 309 -10.15 -13.71 -0.42
N LEU A 310 -10.70 -12.50 -0.27
CA LEU A 310 -9.91 -11.27 -0.23
C LEU A 310 -9.13 -11.19 1.08
N THR A 311 -7.85 -10.91 0.99
CA THR A 311 -6.96 -10.74 2.15
C THR A 311 -6.78 -9.27 2.51
N GLU A 312 -6.45 -8.45 1.52
CA GLU A 312 -6.25 -7.01 1.70
C GLU A 312 -6.41 -6.23 0.40
N ILE A 313 -6.49 -4.90 0.52
CA ILE A 313 -6.37 -3.93 -0.55
C ILE A 313 -5.22 -2.98 -0.23
N ASN A 314 -4.32 -2.80 -1.20
CA ASN A 314 -3.17 -1.92 -1.08
C ASN A 314 -3.42 -0.64 -1.86
N THR A 315 -3.51 0.49 -1.16
CA THR A 315 -3.85 1.80 -1.72
C THR A 315 -2.67 2.54 -2.32
N LEU A 316 -1.44 2.13 -1.97
CA LEU A 316 -0.20 2.62 -2.57
C LEU A 316 0.76 1.44 -2.78
N PRO A 317 0.42 0.52 -3.71
CA PRO A 317 1.19 -0.70 -3.93
C PRO A 317 2.60 -0.37 -4.41
N GLY A 318 3.54 -1.33 -4.24
CA GLY A 318 4.87 -1.23 -4.81
C GLY A 318 4.81 -0.81 -6.29
N PHE A 319 5.60 0.20 -6.65
CA PHE A 319 5.48 0.88 -7.94
C PHE A 319 6.81 0.99 -8.70
N THR A 320 7.80 0.14 -8.37
CA THR A 320 8.98 -0.02 -9.23
C THR A 320 8.58 -0.70 -10.53
N PRO A 321 9.33 -0.55 -11.64
CA PRO A 321 8.98 -1.18 -12.93
C PRO A 321 8.77 -2.71 -12.86
N ILE A 322 9.39 -3.37 -11.88
CA ILE A 322 9.29 -4.83 -11.65
C ILE A 322 8.28 -5.22 -10.56
N SER A 323 7.69 -4.23 -9.88
CA SER A 323 6.67 -4.49 -8.85
C SER A 323 5.40 -5.07 -9.47
N MET A 324 4.66 -5.85 -8.69
CA MET A 324 3.46 -6.57 -9.16
C MET A 324 2.44 -5.63 -9.82
N TYR A 325 2.15 -4.45 -9.25
CA TYR A 325 1.15 -3.53 -9.80
C TYR A 325 1.49 -3.09 -11.25
N PRO A 326 2.67 -2.53 -11.55
CA PRO A 326 3.04 -2.19 -12.93
C PRO A 326 3.20 -3.42 -13.83
N ALA A 327 3.74 -4.54 -13.32
CA ALA A 327 3.93 -5.76 -14.11
C ALA A 327 2.58 -6.33 -14.58
N LEU A 328 1.56 -6.31 -13.73
CA LEU A 328 0.19 -6.73 -14.09
C LEU A 328 -0.40 -5.85 -15.17
N PHE A 329 -0.22 -4.52 -15.10
CA PHE A 329 -0.70 -3.63 -16.15
C PHE A 329 0.11 -3.76 -17.45
N ALA A 330 1.43 -3.99 -17.38
CA ALA A 330 2.24 -4.26 -18.55
C ALA A 330 1.75 -5.53 -19.28
N ALA A 331 1.46 -6.60 -18.54
CA ALA A 331 0.85 -7.83 -19.09
C ALA A 331 -0.56 -7.59 -19.67
N THR A 332 -1.27 -6.58 -19.16
CA THR A 332 -2.60 -6.17 -19.64
C THR A 332 -2.52 -5.21 -20.85
N GLY A 333 -1.31 -4.80 -21.27
CA GLY A 333 -1.08 -3.92 -22.43
C GLY A 333 -0.94 -2.44 -22.07
N VAL A 334 -0.83 -2.07 -20.79
CA VAL A 334 -0.59 -0.69 -20.34
C VAL A 334 0.88 -0.54 -19.95
N SER A 335 1.66 0.19 -20.74
CA SER A 335 3.08 0.44 -20.44
C SER A 335 3.26 1.29 -19.18
N TYR A 336 4.42 1.14 -18.52
CA TYR A 336 4.73 1.86 -17.30
C TYR A 336 4.62 3.40 -17.43
N PRO A 337 5.17 4.04 -18.48
CA PRO A 337 4.94 5.48 -18.70
C PRO A 337 3.46 5.83 -18.88
N LYS A 338 2.69 4.98 -19.60
CA LYS A 338 1.25 5.22 -19.81
C LYS A 338 0.45 5.09 -18.52
N LEU A 339 0.83 4.15 -17.67
CA LEU A 339 0.23 3.96 -16.35
C LEU A 339 0.43 5.23 -15.49
N ILE A 340 1.65 5.76 -15.42
CA ILE A 340 2.00 6.98 -14.71
C ILE A 340 1.21 8.18 -15.27
N GLU A 341 1.18 8.35 -16.58
CA GLU A 341 0.44 9.43 -17.24
C GLU A 341 -1.07 9.37 -16.89
N THR A 342 -1.66 8.19 -16.92
CA THR A 342 -3.07 7.98 -16.59
C THR A 342 -3.36 8.36 -15.14
N LEU A 343 -2.50 7.94 -14.21
CA LEU A 343 -2.65 8.27 -12.79
C LEU A 343 -2.48 9.77 -12.51
N ILE A 344 -1.53 10.44 -13.17
CA ILE A 344 -1.35 11.88 -13.07
C ILE A 344 -2.59 12.61 -13.62
N ALA A 345 -3.08 12.21 -14.79
CA ALA A 345 -4.27 12.81 -15.40
C ALA A 345 -5.51 12.65 -14.48
N ARG A 346 -5.68 11.46 -13.87
CA ARG A 346 -6.78 11.24 -12.92
C ARG A 346 -6.61 12.07 -11.65
N GLY A 347 -5.40 12.19 -11.11
CA GLY A 347 -5.10 13.02 -9.94
C GLY A 347 -5.40 14.50 -10.17
N LEU A 348 -5.07 15.03 -11.36
CA LEU A 348 -5.39 16.40 -11.77
C LEU A 348 -6.90 16.62 -11.90
N GLU A 349 -7.65 15.66 -12.47
CA GLU A 349 -9.11 15.72 -12.60
C GLU A 349 -9.81 15.71 -11.23
N LEU A 350 -9.35 14.86 -10.30
CA LEU A 350 -9.88 14.80 -8.93
C LEU A 350 -9.57 16.09 -8.13
N GLY A 351 -8.50 16.79 -8.48
CA GLY A 351 -8.13 18.04 -7.84
C GLY A 351 -7.87 17.89 -6.34
N ASN A 352 -8.37 18.87 -5.55
CA ASN A 352 -8.20 18.94 -4.10
C ASN A 352 -9.46 18.55 -3.32
N GLU A 353 -10.43 17.93 -3.97
CA GLU A 353 -11.64 17.48 -3.27
C GLU A 353 -11.28 16.40 -2.23
N PRO A 354 -11.91 16.46 -1.05
CA PRO A 354 -11.76 15.40 -0.04
C PRO A 354 -12.20 14.03 -0.60
N ARG A 355 -11.39 13.04 -0.43
CA ARG A 355 -11.64 11.68 -0.93
C ARG A 355 -11.01 10.61 -0.04
#